data_aa12b51080d8474a90251e4f678d7c9a
#
_entry.id   aa12b51080d8474a90251e4f678d7c9a
#
_cell.length_a   1.000
_cell.length_b   1.000
_cell.length_c   1.000
_cell.angle_alpha   90.00
_cell.angle_beta   90.00
_cell.angle_gamma   90.00
#
_symmetry.space_group_name_H-M   'P 1'
#
loop_
_entity.id
_entity.type
_entity.pdbx_description
1 polymer ?
#
loop_
_entity_poly.entity_id
_entity_poly.type
_entity_poly.pdbx_seq_one_letter_code
_entity_poly.pdbx_strand_id
1 'polypeptide(L)'
;TPIIVGSALMALEGKDDNELGTTAVKKLVEALDSYIPEPVRAIDQPFLMPIEDVFSIAGRGTVVTGRIERGVIKVGEEIEIIGITDTDKTTCTGVEMFRKFLDEGRAGENCGILLRGTKREEVQRGQVLAQPGSVKPHTKFEAEVYVLSKDEGGRHTPFFKGYRPQFYFR
;
A
#
# COMPACT_ATOMS: atom_id res chain seq x y z
N THR A 1 5.44 -20.38 12.51
CA THR A 1 5.41 -20.29 11.05
C THR A 1 5.83 -21.63 10.45
N PRO A 2 5.08 -22.24 9.51
CA PRO A 2 5.50 -23.45 8.81
C PRO A 2 6.82 -23.21 8.04
N ILE A 3 7.68 -24.19 8.04
CA ILE A 3 8.93 -24.16 7.26
C ILE A 3 8.85 -25.32 6.26
N ILE A 4 8.92 -24.99 4.97
CA ILE A 4 8.85 -25.97 3.90
C ILE A 4 10.19 -25.97 3.17
N VAL A 5 10.86 -27.10 3.23
CA VAL A 5 12.14 -27.29 2.55
C VAL A 5 11.88 -27.79 1.15
N GLY A 6 12.45 -27.11 0.15
CA GLY A 6 12.26 -27.48 -1.27
C GLY A 6 13.24 -26.78 -2.19
N SER A 7 13.18 -27.16 -3.46
CA SER A 7 13.97 -26.57 -4.55
C SER A 7 13.04 -26.19 -5.70
N ALA A 8 12.88 -24.89 -5.91
CA ALA A 8 12.12 -24.37 -7.04
C ALA A 8 12.74 -24.76 -8.40
N LEU A 9 14.06 -24.86 -8.46
CA LEU A 9 14.75 -25.29 -9.67
C LEU A 9 14.41 -26.73 -10.03
N MET A 10 14.39 -27.65 -9.05
CA MET A 10 14.00 -29.04 -9.30
C MET A 10 12.56 -29.15 -9.80
N ALA A 11 11.65 -28.38 -9.21
CA ALA A 11 10.26 -28.32 -9.68
C ALA A 11 10.17 -27.77 -11.12
N LEU A 12 10.94 -26.74 -11.46
CA LEU A 12 10.96 -26.14 -12.81
C LEU A 12 11.53 -27.09 -13.87
N GLU A 13 12.55 -27.86 -13.50
CA GLU A 13 13.21 -28.85 -14.39
C GLU A 13 12.46 -30.20 -14.47
N GLY A 14 11.37 -30.36 -13.72
CA GLY A 14 10.62 -31.61 -13.65
C GLY A 14 11.38 -32.75 -12.97
N LYS A 15 12.37 -32.45 -12.14
CA LYS A 15 13.15 -33.42 -11.37
C LYS A 15 12.41 -33.77 -10.07
N ASP A 16 11.38 -34.58 -10.19
CA ASP A 16 10.46 -34.95 -9.09
C ASP A 16 10.82 -36.28 -8.39
N ASP A 17 12.07 -36.69 -8.49
CA ASP A 17 12.57 -37.95 -7.92
C ASP A 17 12.57 -37.99 -6.38
N ASN A 18 12.27 -36.82 -5.77
CA ASN A 18 12.23 -36.68 -4.32
C ASN A 18 11.17 -35.65 -3.90
N GLU A 19 10.94 -35.49 -2.61
CA GLU A 19 9.95 -34.57 -2.05
C GLU A 19 10.31 -33.08 -2.19
N LEU A 20 11.50 -32.73 -2.71
CA LEU A 20 12.01 -31.37 -2.73
C LEU A 20 11.55 -30.55 -3.96
N GLY A 21 11.12 -31.22 -5.03
CA GLY A 21 10.66 -30.58 -6.27
C GLY A 21 9.20 -30.07 -6.20
N THR A 22 8.39 -30.52 -7.13
CA THR A 22 6.99 -30.13 -7.28
C THR A 22 6.15 -30.38 -6.02
N THR A 23 6.44 -31.47 -5.29
CA THR A 23 5.77 -31.80 -4.03
C THR A 23 5.98 -30.72 -2.98
N ALA A 24 7.22 -30.23 -2.80
CA ALA A 24 7.49 -29.13 -1.86
C ALA A 24 6.81 -27.83 -2.26
N VAL A 25 6.77 -27.49 -3.54
CA VAL A 25 6.05 -26.30 -4.03
C VAL A 25 4.56 -26.40 -3.78
N LYS A 26 3.95 -27.57 -3.99
CA LYS A 26 2.53 -27.80 -3.64
C LYS A 26 2.28 -27.64 -2.13
N LYS A 27 3.11 -28.26 -1.29
CA LYS A 27 3.04 -28.09 0.18
C LYS A 27 3.17 -26.63 0.61
N LEU A 28 3.98 -25.83 -0.10
CA LEU A 28 4.11 -24.39 0.16
C LEU A 28 2.80 -23.66 -0.14
N VAL A 29 2.18 -23.91 -1.29
CA VAL A 29 0.90 -23.28 -1.66
C VAL A 29 -0.20 -23.69 -0.68
N GLU A 30 -0.30 -24.96 -0.32
CA GLU A 30 -1.25 -25.45 0.68
C GLU A 30 -1.03 -24.79 2.06
N ALA A 31 0.24 -24.59 2.44
CA ALA A 31 0.56 -23.88 3.68
C ALA A 31 0.21 -22.41 3.63
N LEU A 32 0.37 -21.73 2.50
CA LEU A 32 -0.08 -20.35 2.32
C LEU A 32 -1.60 -20.24 2.51
N ASP A 33 -2.36 -21.10 1.86
CA ASP A 33 -3.82 -21.10 1.92
C ASP A 33 -4.37 -21.43 3.32
N SER A 34 -3.71 -22.35 4.04
CA SER A 34 -4.19 -22.83 5.35
C SER A 34 -3.66 -22.01 6.54
N TYR A 35 -2.46 -21.46 6.44
CA TYR A 35 -1.81 -20.78 7.56
C TYR A 35 -2.04 -19.28 7.59
N ILE A 36 -2.15 -18.62 6.41
CA ILE A 36 -2.35 -17.17 6.34
C ILE A 36 -3.84 -16.87 6.47
N PRO A 37 -4.28 -16.18 7.55
CA PRO A 37 -5.69 -15.83 7.69
C PRO A 37 -6.09 -14.79 6.64
N GLU A 38 -7.32 -14.90 6.15
CA GLU A 38 -7.89 -13.89 5.27
C GLU A 38 -8.01 -12.55 6.04
N PRO A 39 -7.45 -11.45 5.50
CA PRO A 39 -7.48 -10.17 6.19
C PRO A 39 -8.88 -9.58 6.23
N VAL A 40 -9.28 -9.03 7.37
CA VAL A 40 -10.50 -8.23 7.48
C VAL A 40 -10.27 -6.88 6.81
N ARG A 41 -10.94 -6.64 5.70
CA ARG A 41 -10.82 -5.41 4.92
C ARG A 41 -11.83 -4.37 5.41
N ALA A 42 -11.36 -3.17 5.72
CA ALA A 42 -12.19 -2.07 6.22
C ALA A 42 -12.96 -1.36 5.08
N ILE A 43 -13.81 -2.08 4.35
CA ILE A 43 -14.55 -1.55 3.19
C ILE A 43 -15.68 -0.60 3.58
N ASP A 44 -16.22 -0.71 4.80
CA ASP A 44 -17.34 0.11 5.29
C ASP A 44 -16.89 1.46 5.87
N GLN A 45 -15.60 1.77 5.83
CA GLN A 45 -15.05 3.03 6.27
C GLN A 45 -14.90 4.03 5.11
N PRO A 46 -14.77 5.34 5.39
CA PRO A 46 -14.47 6.33 4.36
C PRO A 46 -13.18 5.99 3.61
N PHE A 47 -13.19 6.17 2.29
CA PHE A 47 -12.03 5.90 1.43
C PHE A 47 -10.77 6.64 1.89
N LEU A 48 -9.66 5.93 1.92
CA LEU A 48 -8.32 6.46 2.17
C LEU A 48 -7.27 5.65 1.43
N MET A 49 -6.40 6.33 0.68
CA MET A 49 -5.26 5.73 -0.02
C MET A 49 -4.03 6.65 0.09
N PRO A 50 -2.96 6.25 0.79
CA PRO A 50 -1.68 6.94 0.73
C PRO A 50 -1.08 6.88 -0.69
N ILE A 51 -0.52 7.99 -1.16
CA ILE A 51 0.12 8.08 -2.47
C ILE A 51 1.56 7.58 -2.35
N GLU A 52 1.86 6.49 -3.04
CA GLU A 52 3.18 5.86 -3.08
C GLU A 52 4.00 6.33 -4.27
N ASP A 53 3.34 6.53 -5.43
CA ASP A 53 4.01 7.05 -6.63
C ASP A 53 3.06 7.87 -7.49
N VAL A 54 3.64 8.71 -8.37
CA VAL A 54 2.90 9.64 -9.25
C VAL A 54 3.44 9.56 -10.66
N PHE A 55 2.56 9.27 -11.61
CA PHE A 55 2.88 9.14 -13.03
C PHE A 55 2.07 10.12 -13.87
N SER A 56 2.63 10.54 -14.99
CA SER A 56 1.90 11.24 -16.04
C SER A 56 1.73 10.31 -17.24
N ILE A 57 0.50 10.11 -17.66
CA ILE A 57 0.18 9.29 -18.83
C ILE A 57 -0.29 10.20 -19.97
N ALA A 58 0.44 10.19 -21.09
CA ALA A 58 0.09 11.00 -22.25
C ALA A 58 -1.35 10.71 -22.71
N GLY A 59 -2.16 11.76 -22.86
CA GLY A 59 -3.56 11.68 -23.28
C GLY A 59 -4.55 11.23 -22.19
N ARG A 60 -4.08 10.88 -20.96
CA ARG A 60 -4.95 10.47 -19.86
C ARG A 60 -4.87 11.35 -18.62
N GLY A 61 -3.72 11.97 -18.36
CA GLY A 61 -3.49 12.84 -17.20
C GLY A 61 -2.60 12.22 -16.14
N THR A 62 -2.79 12.66 -14.91
CA THR A 62 -2.02 12.21 -13.75
C THR A 62 -2.64 10.97 -13.14
N VAL A 63 -1.79 9.97 -12.90
CA VAL A 63 -2.15 8.73 -12.20
C VAL A 63 -1.33 8.65 -10.92
N VAL A 64 -1.98 8.39 -9.82
CA VAL A 64 -1.32 8.11 -8.54
C VAL A 64 -1.54 6.66 -8.17
N THR A 65 -0.52 6.03 -7.62
CA THR A 65 -0.60 4.63 -7.16
C THR A 65 -0.46 4.55 -5.65
N GLY A 66 -1.09 3.55 -5.08
CA GLY A 66 -1.02 3.24 -3.67
C GLY A 66 -1.94 2.11 -3.28
N ARG A 67 -1.77 1.64 -2.06
CA ARG A 67 -2.68 0.66 -1.48
C ARG A 67 -3.85 1.37 -0.81
N ILE A 68 -5.06 0.97 -1.15
CA ILE A 68 -6.25 1.44 -0.47
C ILE A 68 -6.26 0.87 0.95
N GLU A 69 -6.15 1.75 1.95
CA GLU A 69 -6.11 1.35 3.36
C GLU A 69 -7.50 1.01 3.90
N ARG A 70 -8.50 1.76 3.47
CA ARG A 70 -9.90 1.59 3.87
C ARG A 70 -10.86 2.15 2.84
N GLY A 71 -12.10 1.69 2.92
CA GLY A 71 -13.20 2.15 2.07
C GLY A 71 -13.14 1.60 0.65
N VAL A 72 -13.94 2.22 -0.18
CA VAL A 72 -14.09 1.93 -1.60
C VAL A 72 -14.03 3.25 -2.36
N ILE A 73 -13.42 3.26 -3.53
CA ILE A 73 -13.42 4.37 -4.47
C ILE A 73 -14.04 3.91 -5.79
N LYS A 74 -14.96 4.70 -6.33
CA LYS A 74 -15.59 4.44 -7.62
C LYS A 74 -15.19 5.50 -8.65
N VAL A 75 -15.22 5.09 -9.90
CA VAL A 75 -15.05 6.02 -11.02
C VAL A 75 -16.18 7.05 -10.99
N GLY A 76 -15.80 8.33 -11.08
CA GLY A 76 -16.73 9.47 -11.01
C GLY A 76 -16.84 10.14 -9.64
N GLU A 77 -16.30 9.54 -8.58
CA GLU A 77 -16.37 10.11 -7.24
C GLU A 77 -15.38 11.27 -7.04
N GLU A 78 -15.83 12.28 -6.29
CA GLU A 78 -14.97 13.37 -5.81
C GLU A 78 -14.09 12.87 -4.66
N ILE A 79 -12.82 13.25 -4.69
CA ILE A 79 -11.82 12.94 -3.68
C ILE A 79 -11.00 14.17 -3.33
N GLU A 80 -10.41 14.18 -2.15
CA GLU A 80 -9.46 15.19 -1.70
C GLU A 80 -8.02 14.65 -1.72
N ILE A 81 -7.08 15.50 -2.14
CA ILE A 81 -5.64 15.31 -2.03
C ILE A 81 -5.21 16.08 -0.79
N ILE A 82 -4.72 15.37 0.24
CA ILE A 82 -4.48 15.94 1.56
C ILE A 82 -3.04 15.70 2.00
N GLY A 83 -2.46 16.70 2.66
CA GLY A 83 -1.13 16.64 3.27
C GLY A 83 -0.06 17.36 2.45
N ILE A 84 1.02 17.77 3.11
CA ILE A 84 2.19 18.47 2.58
C ILE A 84 1.85 19.89 2.08
N THR A 85 0.86 20.02 1.22
CA THR A 85 0.34 21.28 0.67
C THR A 85 -1.11 21.52 1.13
N ASP A 86 -1.69 22.62 0.69
CA ASP A 86 -3.13 22.86 0.90
C ASP A 86 -3.97 21.74 0.29
N THR A 87 -5.08 21.42 0.93
CA THR A 87 -6.00 20.38 0.45
C THR A 87 -6.62 20.78 -0.87
N ASP A 88 -6.51 19.92 -1.87
CA ASP A 88 -7.12 20.11 -3.18
C ASP A 88 -8.20 19.05 -3.44
N LYS A 89 -9.14 19.38 -4.34
CA LYS A 89 -10.23 18.51 -4.74
C LYS A 89 -10.08 18.08 -6.19
N THR A 90 -10.32 16.81 -6.43
CA THR A 90 -10.30 16.24 -7.77
C THR A 90 -11.36 15.15 -7.91
N THR A 91 -11.49 14.58 -9.10
CA THR A 91 -12.40 13.47 -9.38
C THR A 91 -11.59 12.25 -9.82
N CYS A 92 -11.93 11.09 -9.30
CA CYS A 92 -11.44 9.81 -9.80
C CYS A 92 -12.05 9.56 -11.19
N THR A 93 -11.24 9.57 -12.24
CA THR A 93 -11.72 9.30 -13.62
C THR A 93 -11.42 7.88 -14.08
N GLY A 94 -10.71 7.11 -13.29
CA GLY A 94 -10.42 5.71 -13.58
C GLY A 94 -9.69 5.04 -12.44
N VAL A 95 -9.93 3.75 -12.30
CA VAL A 95 -9.23 2.86 -11.37
C VAL A 95 -8.57 1.77 -12.21
N GLU A 96 -7.28 1.53 -12.02
CA GLU A 96 -6.52 0.52 -12.76
C GLU A 96 -5.77 -0.40 -11.80
N MET A 97 -5.86 -1.70 -12.03
CA MET A 97 -5.07 -2.71 -11.34
C MET A 97 -4.65 -3.81 -12.32
N PHE A 98 -3.36 -4.18 -12.32
CA PHE A 98 -2.79 -5.19 -13.24
C PHE A 98 -3.11 -4.91 -14.73
N ARG A 99 -3.03 -3.65 -15.16
CA ARG A 99 -3.35 -3.18 -16.52
C ARG A 99 -4.81 -3.43 -16.95
N LYS A 100 -5.71 -3.58 -15.98
CA LYS A 100 -7.16 -3.67 -16.21
C LYS A 100 -7.86 -2.49 -15.56
N PHE A 101 -8.81 -1.90 -16.29
CA PHE A 101 -9.70 -0.89 -15.74
C PHE A 101 -10.78 -1.56 -14.91
N LEU A 102 -11.05 -0.96 -13.76
CA LEU A 102 -12.07 -1.40 -12.82
C LEU A 102 -13.09 -0.28 -12.62
N ASP A 103 -14.31 -0.63 -12.28
CA ASP A 103 -15.35 0.33 -11.91
C ASP A 103 -15.12 0.91 -10.52
N GLU A 104 -14.47 0.15 -9.64
CA GLU A 104 -14.13 0.53 -8.27
C GLU A 104 -12.84 -0.13 -7.78
N GLY A 105 -12.22 0.48 -6.76
CA GLY A 105 -11.12 -0.08 -5.98
C GLY A 105 -11.51 -0.20 -4.51
N ARG A 106 -11.07 -1.27 -3.83
CA ARG A 106 -11.47 -1.62 -2.46
C ARG A 106 -10.28 -1.70 -1.51
N ALA A 107 -10.56 -1.52 -0.22
CA ALA A 107 -9.56 -1.67 0.84
C ALA A 107 -8.71 -2.95 0.68
N GLY A 108 -7.40 -2.80 0.79
CA GLY A 108 -6.40 -3.88 0.60
C GLY A 108 -5.88 -4.02 -0.82
N GLU A 109 -6.47 -3.35 -1.81
CA GLU A 109 -6.03 -3.41 -3.20
C GLU A 109 -4.98 -2.33 -3.47
N ASN A 110 -3.97 -2.67 -4.28
CA ASN A 110 -2.99 -1.72 -4.79
C ASN A 110 -3.44 -1.28 -6.19
N CYS A 111 -3.84 -0.01 -6.30
CA CYS A 111 -4.46 0.53 -7.50
C CYS A 111 -3.76 1.78 -8.00
N GLY A 112 -3.89 2.03 -9.31
CA GLY A 112 -3.67 3.31 -9.93
C GLY A 112 -4.98 4.08 -10.04
N ILE A 113 -5.02 5.32 -9.54
CA ILE A 113 -6.18 6.22 -9.61
C ILE A 113 -5.87 7.35 -10.57
N LEU A 114 -6.70 7.51 -11.59
CA LEU A 114 -6.62 8.62 -12.52
C LEU A 114 -7.32 9.85 -11.93
N LEU A 115 -6.63 10.99 -11.94
CA LEU A 115 -7.09 12.24 -11.38
C LEU A 115 -7.49 13.23 -12.49
N ARG A 116 -8.67 13.84 -12.34
CA ARG A 116 -9.16 14.84 -13.30
C ARG A 116 -8.48 16.19 -13.08
N GLY A 117 -7.87 16.73 -14.15
CA GLY A 117 -7.38 18.11 -14.16
C GLY A 117 -6.20 18.40 -13.24
N THR A 118 -5.69 17.39 -12.55
CA THR A 118 -4.56 17.50 -11.64
C THR A 118 -3.26 17.28 -12.41
N LYS A 119 -2.32 18.20 -12.32
CA LYS A 119 -1.00 18.06 -12.94
C LYS A 119 -0.10 17.22 -12.05
N ARG A 120 0.93 16.61 -12.67
CA ARG A 120 1.86 15.74 -11.94
C ARG A 120 2.61 16.48 -10.82
N GLU A 121 2.95 17.74 -11.05
CA GLU A 121 3.67 18.61 -10.08
C GLU A 121 2.80 19.08 -8.89
N GLU A 122 1.49 18.93 -8.99
CA GLU A 122 0.52 19.31 -7.94
C GLU A 122 0.32 18.19 -6.92
N VAL A 123 0.81 16.99 -7.22
CA VAL A 123 0.69 15.82 -6.36
C VAL A 123 2.05 15.20 -6.10
N GLN A 124 2.27 14.76 -4.87
CA GLN A 124 3.53 14.13 -4.50
C GLN A 124 3.34 12.95 -3.55
N ARG A 125 4.31 12.05 -3.57
CA ARG A 125 4.39 10.93 -2.63
C ARG A 125 4.29 11.42 -1.19
N GLY A 126 3.52 10.72 -0.37
CA GLY A 126 3.30 11.05 1.03
C GLY A 126 2.03 11.86 1.29
N GLN A 127 1.39 12.41 0.25
CA GLN A 127 0.02 12.87 0.35
C GLN A 127 -0.95 11.67 0.39
N VAL A 128 -2.21 11.92 0.73
CA VAL A 128 -3.25 10.90 0.73
C VAL A 128 -4.42 11.32 -0.14
N LEU A 129 -5.03 10.35 -0.82
CA LEU A 129 -6.37 10.50 -1.38
C LEU A 129 -7.38 10.07 -0.33
N ALA A 130 -8.41 10.87 -0.12
CA ALA A 130 -9.45 10.58 0.85
C ALA A 130 -10.83 11.00 0.36
N GLN A 131 -11.87 10.39 0.93
CA GLN A 131 -13.23 10.86 0.77
C GLN A 131 -13.34 12.29 1.32
N PRO A 132 -14.01 13.22 0.65
CA PRO A 132 -14.10 14.62 1.07
C PRO A 132 -14.55 14.79 2.51
N GLY A 133 -13.76 15.57 3.27
CA GLY A 133 -14.04 15.89 4.68
C GLY A 133 -13.79 14.75 5.68
N SER A 134 -13.32 13.58 5.25
CA SER A 134 -13.10 12.41 6.12
C SER A 134 -11.78 12.44 6.90
N VAL A 135 -10.81 13.23 6.44
CA VAL A 135 -9.46 13.33 7.02
C VAL A 135 -9.03 14.79 7.10
N LYS A 136 -8.23 15.11 8.12
CA LYS A 136 -7.58 16.43 8.26
C LYS A 136 -6.10 16.22 8.55
N PRO A 137 -5.20 17.07 8.01
CA PRO A 137 -3.79 17.03 8.36
C PRO A 137 -3.58 17.49 9.81
N HIS A 138 -2.63 16.88 10.49
CA HIS A 138 -2.25 17.21 11.86
C HIS A 138 -0.77 17.55 11.94
N THR A 139 -0.45 18.67 12.62
CA THR A 139 0.95 19.09 12.87
C THR A 139 1.46 18.68 14.24
N LYS A 140 0.55 18.35 15.15
CA LYS A 140 0.86 17.90 16.51
C LYS A 140 0.19 16.54 16.73
N PHE A 141 0.94 15.60 17.26
CA PHE A 141 0.45 14.26 17.55
C PHE A 141 1.20 13.68 18.74
N GLU A 142 0.62 12.68 19.36
CA GLU A 142 1.24 11.83 20.37
C GLU A 142 1.39 10.44 19.77
N ALA A 143 2.47 9.76 20.10
CA ALA A 143 2.74 8.42 19.57
C ALA A 143 3.36 7.53 20.65
N GLU A 144 2.96 6.28 20.67
CA GLU A 144 3.67 5.23 21.38
C GLU A 144 4.80 4.72 20.47
N VAL A 145 6.04 4.73 21.01
CA VAL A 145 7.23 4.38 20.23
C VAL A 145 7.87 3.13 20.81
N TYR A 146 7.92 2.08 20.00
CA TYR A 146 8.74 0.91 20.30
C TYR A 146 10.15 1.10 19.73
N VAL A 147 11.14 1.13 20.60
CA VAL A 147 12.55 1.28 20.21
C VAL A 147 13.17 -0.09 20.09
N LEU A 148 13.54 -0.47 18.87
CA LEU A 148 14.23 -1.74 18.60
C LEU A 148 15.54 -1.83 19.40
N SER A 149 15.76 -2.95 20.06
CA SER A 149 17.01 -3.27 20.73
C SER A 149 18.16 -3.51 19.74
N LYS A 150 19.38 -3.55 20.22
CA LYS A 150 20.57 -3.86 19.40
C LYS A 150 20.45 -5.23 18.72
N ASP A 151 19.94 -6.21 19.43
CA ASP A 151 19.80 -7.60 18.93
C ASP A 151 18.71 -7.72 17.85
N GLU A 152 17.76 -6.80 17.85
CA GLU A 152 16.73 -6.65 16.80
C GLU A 152 17.22 -5.81 15.60
N GLY A 153 18.50 -5.44 15.58
CA GLY A 153 19.06 -4.57 14.53
C GLY A 153 18.77 -3.09 14.73
N GLY A 154 18.32 -2.70 15.91
CA GLY A 154 17.99 -1.34 16.28
C GLY A 154 19.18 -0.50 16.73
N ARG A 155 18.87 0.67 17.25
CA ARG A 155 19.86 1.62 17.71
C ARG A 155 20.55 1.13 19.00
N HIS A 156 21.86 1.24 19.03
CA HIS A 156 22.70 0.85 20.19
C HIS A 156 23.29 2.05 20.96
N THR A 157 23.00 3.29 20.52
CA THR A 157 23.43 4.51 21.20
C THR A 157 22.22 5.19 21.85
N PRO A 158 22.32 5.65 23.13
CA PRO A 158 21.21 6.33 23.79
C PRO A 158 20.88 7.65 23.10
N PHE A 159 19.65 8.11 23.27
CA PHE A 159 19.23 9.46 22.91
C PHE A 159 18.58 10.14 24.11
N PHE A 160 18.59 11.45 24.11
CA PHE A 160 18.20 12.28 25.24
C PHE A 160 17.06 13.23 24.86
N LYS A 161 16.47 13.89 25.85
CA LYS A 161 15.44 14.90 25.64
C LYS A 161 15.89 15.95 24.61
N GLY A 162 15.05 16.25 23.65
CA GLY A 162 15.36 17.16 22.55
C GLY A 162 15.96 16.50 21.31
N TYR A 163 16.10 15.15 21.29
CA TYR A 163 16.47 14.44 20.08
C TYR A 163 15.45 14.69 18.97
N ARG A 164 15.93 15.01 17.76
CA ARG A 164 15.11 15.34 16.59
C ARG A 164 15.46 14.41 15.43
N PRO A 165 14.97 13.17 15.43
CA PRO A 165 15.19 12.27 14.31
C PRO A 165 14.33 12.64 13.11
N GLN A 166 14.69 12.13 11.95
CA GLN A 166 13.80 12.08 10.80
C GLN A 166 12.75 11.00 11.01
N PHE A 167 11.48 11.35 10.76
CA PHE A 167 10.37 10.40 10.78
C PHE A 167 9.91 10.14 9.34
N TYR A 168 9.60 8.88 9.05
CA TYR A 168 8.98 8.48 7.80
C TYR A 168 7.60 7.93 8.13
N PHE A 169 6.59 8.60 7.64
CA PHE A 169 5.22 8.12 7.62
C PHE A 169 4.93 7.63 6.21
N ARG A 170 4.00 6.73 6.07
CA ARG A 170 3.64 6.15 4.76
C ARG A 170 3.53 7.17 3.66
#